data_1a712f97fc81baca7b73decdc96a11a6
#
_entry.id   1a712f97fc81baca7b73decdc96a11a6
#
_cell.length_a   1.000
_cell.length_b   1.000
_cell.length_c   1.000
_cell.angle_alpha   90.00
_cell.angle_beta   90.00
_cell.angle_gamma   90.00
#
_symmetry.space_group_name_H-M   'P 1'
#
loop_
_entity.id
_entity.type
_entity.pdbx_description
1 polymer ?
#
loop_
_entity_poly.entity_id
_entity_poly.type
_entity_poly.pdbx_seq_one_letter_code
_entity_poly.pdbx_strand_id
1 'polypeptide(L)'
;MSETGTSFRDLKLNEIKALIEGGEYDVVDVREGWEHVGGHIPGARNVVLSRILANPQGVQFNERTIFVCEVGERSAVASEMAVALGVKDVVNFRGGHKAWREAGLPLEKGS
;
A
#
# COMPACT_ATOMS: atom_id res chain seq x y z
N MET A 1 -2.27 -26.47 -1.89
CA MET A 1 -2.33 -25.93 -1.82
C MET A 1 -2.20 -25.16 -1.85
N SER A 2 -2.06 -25.02 -1.77
CA SER A 2 -2.04 -24.30 -1.74
C SER A 2 -1.95 -23.37 -1.79
N GLU A 3 -2.31 -23.11 -1.40
CA GLU A 3 -2.07 -22.14 -1.38
C GLU A 3 -1.24 -21.53 -1.48
N THR A 4 -1.27 -21.82 -1.80
CA THR A 4 -0.01 -21.54 -1.78
C THR A 4 0.39 -20.18 -1.31
N GLY A 5 0.44 -19.90 -0.20
CA GLY A 5 1.10 -18.80 0.37
C GLY A 5 1.20 -17.55 -0.43
N THR A 6 0.36 -17.44 -1.31
CA THR A 6 0.43 -16.39 -2.22
C THR A 6 -0.45 -15.28 -1.87
N SER A 7 -0.90 -15.25 -0.67
CA SER A 7 -1.85 -14.23 -0.32
C SER A 7 -1.18 -13.13 0.46
N PHE A 8 -1.74 -11.97 0.32
CA PHE A 8 -1.47 -10.85 1.19
C PHE A 8 -2.59 -10.76 2.22
N ARG A 9 -2.37 -9.98 3.28
CA ARG A 9 -3.45 -9.69 4.22
C ARG A 9 -4.20 -8.46 3.75
N ASP A 10 -5.52 -8.56 3.73
CA ASP A 10 -6.39 -7.47 3.30
C ASP A 10 -7.01 -6.88 4.57
N LEU A 11 -6.49 -5.76 5.04
CA LEU A 11 -6.82 -5.25 6.36
C LEU A 11 -7.63 -3.96 6.29
N LYS A 12 -8.39 -3.72 7.34
CA LYS A 12 -9.22 -2.53 7.47
C LYS A 12 -8.50 -1.45 8.25
N LEU A 13 -9.13 -0.28 8.31
CA LEU A 13 -8.55 0.93 8.88
C LEU A 13 -7.93 0.74 10.25
N ASN A 14 -8.64 0.10 11.18
CA ASN A 14 -8.12 -0.02 12.55
C ASN A 14 -6.82 -0.79 12.60
N GLU A 15 -6.74 -1.88 11.84
CA GLU A 15 -5.55 -2.70 11.78
C GLU A 15 -4.41 -1.98 11.08
N ILE A 16 -4.72 -1.30 9.98
CA ILE A 16 -3.74 -0.52 9.23
C ILE A 16 -3.15 0.59 10.11
N LYS A 17 -4.02 1.30 10.82
CA LYS A 17 -3.57 2.39 11.69
C LYS A 17 -2.59 1.87 12.73
N ALA A 18 -2.90 0.72 13.34
CA ALA A 18 -2.02 0.12 14.35
C ALA A 18 -0.67 -0.27 13.75
N LEU A 19 -0.66 -0.83 12.53
CA LEU A 19 0.60 -1.21 11.88
C LEU A 19 1.45 0.01 11.54
N ILE A 20 0.81 1.08 11.07
CA ILE A 20 1.53 2.31 10.75
C ILE A 20 2.12 2.91 12.03
N GLU A 21 1.35 2.94 13.10
CA GLU A 21 1.82 3.47 14.38
C GLU A 21 3.00 2.67 14.94
N GLY A 22 3.03 1.38 14.64
CA GLY A 22 4.14 0.53 15.07
C GLY A 22 5.45 0.83 14.35
N GLY A 23 5.40 1.47 13.20
CA GLY A 23 6.59 1.97 12.50
C GLY A 23 7.44 0.94 11.79
N GLU A 24 6.96 -0.30 11.67
CA GLU A 24 7.75 -1.37 11.06
C GLU A 24 7.42 -1.60 9.59
N TYR A 25 6.40 -0.94 9.06
CA TYR A 25 5.95 -1.16 7.70
C TYR A 25 6.29 0.00 6.80
N ASP A 26 6.73 -0.32 5.60
CA ASP A 26 6.87 0.64 4.51
C ASP A 26 5.49 0.85 3.91
N VAL A 27 5.01 2.08 3.85
CA VAL A 27 3.69 2.38 3.28
C VAL A 27 3.90 2.90 1.87
N VAL A 28 3.32 2.21 0.89
CA VAL A 28 3.49 2.53 -0.52
C VAL A 28 2.14 2.92 -1.11
N ASP A 29 2.05 4.17 -1.55
CA ASP A 29 0.88 4.71 -2.23
C ASP A 29 1.05 4.45 -3.72
N VAL A 30 0.17 3.62 -4.30
CA VAL A 30 0.28 3.23 -5.70
C VAL A 30 -0.61 4.05 -6.63
N ARG A 31 -1.19 5.15 -6.11
CA ARG A 31 -1.98 6.07 -6.93
C ARG A 31 -1.08 6.87 -7.84
N GLU A 32 -1.71 7.65 -8.74
CA GLU A 32 -0.98 8.58 -9.59
C GLU A 32 -0.29 9.65 -8.77
N GLY A 33 0.78 10.22 -9.31
CA GLY A 33 1.53 11.24 -8.59
C GLY A 33 0.69 12.42 -8.16
N TRP A 34 -0.24 12.87 -9.01
CA TRP A 34 -1.08 14.00 -8.66
C TRP A 34 -2.05 13.68 -7.52
N GLU A 35 -2.49 12.44 -7.42
CA GLU A 35 -3.32 12.00 -6.28
C GLU A 35 -2.51 12.06 -4.99
N HIS A 36 -1.29 11.55 -5.04
CA HIS A 36 -0.39 11.51 -3.89
C HIS A 36 -0.09 12.92 -3.38
N VAL A 37 0.27 13.81 -4.29
CA VAL A 37 0.60 15.20 -3.96
C VAL A 37 -0.59 15.91 -3.32
N GLY A 38 -1.80 15.58 -3.75
CA GLY A 38 -3.02 16.19 -3.24
C GLY A 38 -3.37 15.80 -1.81
N GLY A 39 -2.76 14.72 -1.30
CA GLY A 39 -2.98 14.28 0.06
C GLY A 39 -2.76 12.78 0.19
N HIS A 40 -1.87 12.38 1.10
CA HIS A 40 -1.55 10.98 1.30
C HIS A 40 -1.30 10.69 2.78
N ILE A 41 -1.34 9.42 3.14
CA ILE A 41 -1.03 8.98 4.49
C ILE A 41 0.38 9.43 4.84
N PRO A 42 0.59 10.05 6.02
CA PRO A 42 1.92 10.52 6.41
C PRO A 42 2.94 9.39 6.36
N GLY A 43 4.09 9.67 5.74
CA GLY A 43 5.17 8.71 5.62
C GLY A 43 5.05 7.78 4.42
N ALA A 44 3.95 7.82 3.69
CA ALA A 44 3.79 6.98 2.49
C ALA A 44 4.66 7.52 1.35
N ARG A 45 5.34 6.61 0.66
CA ARG A 45 6.04 6.98 -0.57
C ARG A 45 5.19 6.58 -1.77
N ASN A 46 5.39 7.27 -2.86
CA ASN A 46 4.57 7.06 -4.05
C ASN A 46 5.31 6.21 -5.07
N VAL A 47 4.75 5.06 -5.38
CA VAL A 47 5.22 4.21 -6.48
C VAL A 47 3.99 3.85 -7.29
N VAL A 48 3.80 4.52 -8.42
CA VAL A 48 2.60 4.38 -9.24
C VAL A 48 2.45 2.94 -9.73
N LEU A 49 1.24 2.41 -9.71
CA LEU A 49 0.97 1.02 -10.07
C LEU A 49 1.53 0.67 -11.44
N SER A 50 1.40 1.57 -12.44
CA SER A 50 1.89 1.29 -13.78
C SER A 50 3.38 1.01 -13.79
N ARG A 51 4.14 1.67 -12.93
CA ARG A 51 5.58 1.43 -12.81
C ARG A 51 5.86 0.04 -12.26
N ILE A 52 5.10 -0.37 -11.25
CA ILE A 52 5.25 -1.70 -10.67
C ILE A 52 4.96 -2.77 -11.71
N LEU A 53 3.90 -2.58 -12.49
CA LEU A 53 3.50 -3.56 -13.49
C LEU A 53 4.47 -3.62 -14.68
N ALA A 54 5.03 -2.46 -15.06
CA ALA A 54 5.95 -2.40 -16.21
C ALA A 54 7.30 -3.01 -15.88
N ASN A 55 7.79 -2.82 -14.65
CA ASN A 55 9.10 -3.34 -14.27
C ASN A 55 9.11 -3.64 -12.77
N PRO A 56 8.46 -4.74 -12.38
CA PRO A 56 8.34 -5.05 -10.95
C PRO A 56 9.68 -5.27 -10.28
N GLN A 57 10.66 -5.85 -10.99
CA GLN A 57 11.96 -6.09 -10.41
C GLN A 57 12.79 -4.82 -10.27
N GLY A 58 12.39 -3.75 -10.91
CA GLY A 58 13.05 -2.46 -10.78
C GLY A 58 12.60 -1.65 -9.59
N VAL A 59 11.66 -2.17 -8.80
CA VAL A 59 11.15 -1.48 -7.62
C VAL A 59 11.60 -2.25 -6.39
N GLN A 60 12.15 -1.54 -5.41
CA GLN A 60 12.54 -2.18 -4.15
C GLN A 60 11.45 -2.03 -3.12
N PHE A 61 11.06 -3.16 -2.53
CA PHE A 61 10.09 -3.19 -1.44
C PHE A 61 10.75 -3.75 -0.20
N ASN A 62 10.35 -3.21 0.95
CA ASN A 62 10.82 -3.74 2.22
C ASN A 62 10.15 -5.09 2.50
N GLU A 63 10.67 -5.84 3.44
CA GLU A 63 10.08 -7.12 3.82
C GLU A 63 8.65 -6.97 4.32
N ARG A 64 8.32 -5.82 4.88
CA ARG A 64 6.98 -5.55 5.41
C ARG A 64 6.45 -4.29 4.72
N THR A 65 5.49 -4.48 3.86
CA THR A 65 4.97 -3.39 3.03
C THR A 65 3.45 -3.36 3.07
N ILE A 66 2.91 -2.16 3.29
CA ILE A 66 1.48 -1.89 3.17
C ILE A 66 1.28 -1.13 1.87
N PHE A 67 0.44 -1.67 0.99
CA PHE A 67 0.06 -0.97 -0.23
C PHE A 67 -1.27 -0.27 -0.03
N VAL A 68 -1.38 0.95 -0.53
CA VAL A 68 -2.60 1.74 -0.40
C VAL A 68 -2.88 2.46 -1.73
N CYS A 69 -4.17 2.56 -2.06
CA CYS A 69 -4.63 3.40 -3.15
C CYS A 69 -5.84 4.18 -2.66
N GLU A 70 -6.76 4.54 -3.55
CA GLU A 70 -7.93 5.30 -3.11
C GLU A 70 -8.96 4.43 -2.41
N VAL A 71 -9.29 3.26 -3.00
CA VAL A 71 -10.35 2.37 -2.48
C VAL A 71 -9.94 0.90 -2.40
N GLY A 72 -8.66 0.61 -2.44
CA GLY A 72 -8.16 -0.74 -2.23
C GLY A 72 -8.00 -1.61 -3.47
N GLU A 73 -8.43 -1.16 -4.65
CA GLU A 73 -8.41 -1.99 -5.87
C GLU A 73 -7.03 -2.02 -6.53
N ARG A 74 -6.47 -0.86 -6.80
CA ARG A 74 -5.13 -0.78 -7.41
C ARG A 74 -4.07 -1.34 -6.47
N SER A 75 -4.23 -1.08 -5.18
CA SER A 75 -3.27 -1.58 -4.19
C SER A 75 -3.35 -3.10 -4.02
N ALA A 76 -4.52 -3.71 -4.26
CA ALA A 76 -4.63 -5.17 -4.25
C ALA A 76 -3.80 -5.77 -5.38
N VAL A 77 -3.82 -5.16 -6.56
CA VAL A 77 -3.00 -5.61 -7.69
C VAL A 77 -1.52 -5.51 -7.35
N ALA A 78 -1.11 -4.39 -6.76
CA ALA A 78 0.28 -4.21 -6.34
C ALA A 78 0.67 -5.25 -5.29
N SER A 79 -0.25 -5.57 -4.37
CA SER A 79 0.00 -6.56 -3.33
C SER A 79 0.23 -7.94 -3.93
N GLU A 80 -0.58 -8.32 -4.92
CA GLU A 80 -0.38 -9.60 -5.61
C GLU A 80 0.98 -9.66 -6.28
N MET A 81 1.39 -8.58 -6.92
CA MET A 81 2.69 -8.52 -7.57
C MET A 81 3.81 -8.65 -6.55
N ALA A 82 3.70 -7.96 -5.42
CA ALA A 82 4.73 -8.01 -4.40
C ALA A 82 4.88 -9.43 -3.82
N VAL A 83 3.77 -10.11 -3.60
CA VAL A 83 3.81 -11.51 -3.15
C VAL A 83 4.54 -12.37 -4.18
N ALA A 84 4.24 -12.18 -5.46
CA ALA A 84 4.91 -12.91 -6.54
C ALA A 84 6.41 -12.64 -6.60
N LEU A 85 6.83 -11.46 -6.17
CA LEU A 85 8.24 -11.09 -6.12
C LEU A 85 8.96 -11.61 -4.88
N GLY A 86 8.23 -12.21 -3.95
CA GLY A 86 8.83 -12.78 -2.74
C GLY A 86 8.87 -11.85 -1.53
N VAL A 87 8.14 -10.74 -1.57
CA VAL A 87 8.05 -9.87 -0.39
C VAL A 87 7.33 -10.65 0.72
N LYS A 88 7.88 -10.66 1.92
CA LYS A 88 7.46 -11.60 2.94
C LYS A 88 6.14 -11.26 3.61
N ASP A 89 5.94 -9.99 3.93
CA ASP A 89 4.75 -9.56 4.66
C ASP A 89 4.08 -8.43 3.90
N VAL A 90 3.09 -8.79 3.10
CA VAL A 90 2.39 -7.87 2.23
C VAL A 90 0.99 -7.63 2.78
N VAL A 91 0.64 -6.35 2.92
CA VAL A 91 -0.65 -5.94 3.43
C VAL A 91 -1.30 -4.99 2.44
N ASN A 92 -2.57 -5.20 2.14
CA ASN A 92 -3.36 -4.26 1.36
C ASN A 92 -4.31 -3.52 2.31
N PHE A 93 -4.33 -2.19 2.20
CA PHE A 93 -5.28 -1.39 2.95
C PHE A 93 -6.60 -1.35 2.18
N ARG A 94 -7.55 -2.18 2.60
CA ARG A 94 -8.80 -2.39 1.89
C ARG A 94 -9.59 -1.11 1.66
N GLY A 95 -9.71 -0.27 2.67
CA GLY A 95 -10.49 0.95 2.56
C GLY A 95 -9.78 2.11 1.88
N GLY A 96 -8.47 2.05 1.79
CA GLY A 96 -7.66 3.05 1.10
C GLY A 96 -7.71 4.43 1.72
N HIS A 97 -7.20 5.38 0.95
CA HIS A 97 -7.18 6.77 1.40
C HIS A 97 -8.59 7.31 1.67
N LYS A 98 -9.60 6.76 0.97
CA LYS A 98 -10.98 7.19 1.20
C LYS A 98 -11.39 6.92 2.65
N ALA A 99 -11.15 5.71 3.15
CA ALA A 99 -11.48 5.37 4.54
C ALA A 99 -10.66 6.19 5.52
N TRP A 100 -9.40 6.43 5.22
CA TRP A 100 -8.51 7.23 6.07
C TRP A 100 -9.04 8.66 6.19
N ARG A 101 -9.41 9.27 5.05
CA ARG A 101 -9.98 10.63 5.03
C ARG A 101 -11.30 10.70 5.77
N GLU A 102 -12.18 9.74 5.55
CA GLU A 102 -13.50 9.74 6.18
C GLU A 102 -13.41 9.61 7.70
N ALA A 103 -12.33 9.00 8.17
CA ALA A 103 -12.08 8.90 9.62
C ALA A 103 -11.44 10.16 10.19
N GLY A 104 -11.18 11.17 9.37
CA GLY A 104 -10.59 12.43 9.83
C GLY A 104 -9.12 12.32 10.21
N LEU A 105 -8.41 11.32 9.70
CA LEU A 105 -7.00 11.13 10.04
C LEU A 105 -6.11 12.06 9.23
N PRO A 106 -4.90 12.36 9.74
CA PRO A 106 -4.02 13.36 9.08
C PRO A 106 -3.58 12.91 7.70
N LEU A 107 -3.42 13.89 6.82
CA LEU A 107 -2.86 13.69 5.49
C LEU A 107 -1.71 14.67 5.30
N GLU A 108 -0.69 14.21 4.57
CA GLU A 108 0.39 15.09 4.11
C GLU A 108 0.15 15.45 2.67
N LYS A 109 0.52 16.69 2.29
CA LYS A 109 0.47 17.14 0.91
C LYS A 109 1.88 17.31 0.39
N GLY A 110 2.02 17.21 -0.93
CA GLY A 110 3.31 17.29 -1.58
C GLY A 110 3.93 15.92 -1.74
N SER A 111 5.13 15.88 -2.22
CA SER A 111 5.80 14.61 -2.50
C SER A 111 6.56 14.04 -1.33
#